data_db5d701edd75792b548d1a44c18d1bd4
#
_entry.id   db5d701edd75792b548d1a44c18d1bd4
#
_cell.length_a   1.000
_cell.length_b   1.000
_cell.length_c   1.000
_cell.angle_alpha   90.00
_cell.angle_beta   90.00
_cell.angle_gamma   90.00
#
_symmetry.space_group_name_H-M   'P 1'
#
loop_
_entity.id
_entity.type
_entity.pdbx_description
1 polymer ?
#
loop_
_entity_poly.entity_id
_entity_poly.type
_entity_poly.pdbx_seq_one_letter_code
_entity_poly.pdbx_strand_id
1 'polypeptide(L)'
;MTSLGSCNGSTSRPRRLPSSRGSIKTLTRVNDAVVRLGVLEGEFHWHKHDEEDEFFLVLDGELQIDVEDRDMIVLGPNQGVTIPKGVLHRTRAPKRTVVLMVEPATVVPTGDA
;
A
#
# COMPACT_ATOMS: atom_id res chain seq x y z
N MET A 1 0.13 -15.45 9.70
CA MET A 1 0.74 -15.06 9.66
C MET A 1 1.05 -14.77 9.69
N THR A 2 0.65 -14.91 9.75
CA THR A 2 1.28 -14.49 9.96
C THR A 2 1.66 -14.25 10.03
N SER A 3 1.45 -14.48 10.11
CA SER A 3 2.24 -14.16 10.45
C SER A 3 2.70 -14.06 10.63
N LEU A 4 2.51 -14.31 10.72
CA LEU A 4 3.33 -14.02 11.10
C LEU A 4 3.60 -13.92 11.71
N GLY A 5 3.28 -14.29 11.92
CA GLY A 5 3.99 -14.01 12.46
C GLY A 5 4.09 -13.90 13.03
N SER A 6 4.07 -14.22 13.25
CA SER A 6 4.80 -13.93 13.87
C SER A 6 5.27 -13.81 14.31
N CYS A 7 5.15 -14.01 14.40
CA CYS A 7 6.03 -13.71 14.79
C CYS A 7 6.47 -13.87 15.32
N ASN A 8 6.48 -14.14 15.50
CA ASN A 8 7.39 -14.03 16.02
C ASN A 8 7.74 -13.96 16.79
N GLY A 9 7.67 -14.09 17.05
CA GLY A 9 8.34 -13.81 17.62
C GLY A 9 8.75 -13.57 18.30
N SER A 10 8.95 -13.75 18.55
CA SER A 10 9.62 -13.35 19.04
C SER A 10 10.10 -12.85 19.51
N THR A 11 10.29 -12.66 19.54
CA THR A 11 10.90 -12.15 19.78
C THR A 11 11.21 -11.36 20.06
N SER A 12 11.31 -11.05 20.10
CA SER A 12 11.60 -10.12 20.40
C SER A 12 12.34 -9.30 20.25
N ARG A 13 12.49 -8.74 19.75
CA ARG A 13 13.16 -7.95 19.50
C ARG A 13 12.72 -6.82 19.28
N PRO A 14 12.89 -6.14 19.62
CA PRO A 14 12.36 -5.05 19.37
C PRO A 14 13.04 -4.28 18.50
N ARG A 15 13.05 -3.82 17.85
CA ARG A 15 13.62 -3.18 17.09
C ARG A 15 12.79 -2.22 16.57
N ARG A 16 13.10 -1.46 16.15
CA ARG A 16 12.49 -0.66 15.62
C ARG A 16 12.21 -1.11 14.51
N LEU A 17 11.52 -1.30 14.20
CA LEU A 17 11.03 -1.89 13.19
C LEU A 17 10.84 -1.07 12.07
N PRO A 18 10.92 -1.53 10.88
CA PRO A 18 10.39 -0.78 9.79
C PRO A 18 8.94 -0.56 10.15
N SER A 19 8.46 0.61 9.87
CA SER A 19 7.10 0.91 10.19
C SER A 19 6.12 0.14 9.32
N SER A 20 6.59 -0.50 8.24
CA SER A 20 5.73 -1.30 7.38
C SER A 20 6.43 -2.56 6.95
N ARG A 21 5.64 -3.59 6.62
CA ARG A 21 6.12 -4.75 5.92
C ARG A 21 5.17 -5.03 4.82
N GLY A 22 5.65 -5.72 3.82
CA GLY A 22 4.79 -6.10 2.74
C GLY A 22 5.56 -6.58 1.54
N SER A 23 4.81 -7.09 0.59
CA SER A 23 5.33 -7.49 -0.69
C SER A 23 4.41 -6.98 -1.77
N ILE A 24 4.98 -6.61 -2.90
CA ILE A 24 4.22 -6.14 -4.06
C ILE A 24 4.66 -6.98 -5.24
N LYS A 25 3.69 -7.53 -5.96
CA LYS A 25 3.96 -8.42 -7.06
C LYS A 25 3.14 -7.99 -8.26
N THR A 26 3.77 -7.84 -9.40
CA THR A 26 3.05 -7.56 -10.64
C THR A 26 2.39 -8.84 -11.13
N LEU A 27 1.08 -8.79 -11.30
CA LEU A 27 0.31 -9.93 -11.76
C LEU A 27 0.21 -9.97 -13.27
N THR A 28 -0.10 -8.84 -13.87
CA THR A 28 -0.33 -8.78 -15.30
C THR A 28 -0.22 -7.34 -15.79
N ARG A 29 -0.27 -7.17 -17.08
CA ARG A 29 -0.18 -5.87 -17.73
C ARG A 29 -1.35 -5.73 -18.68
N VAL A 30 -1.92 -4.53 -18.71
CA VAL A 30 -2.98 -4.19 -19.65
C VAL A 30 -2.57 -2.88 -20.32
N ASN A 31 -2.14 -2.95 -21.57
CA ASN A 31 -1.56 -1.80 -22.29
C ASN A 31 -0.43 -1.18 -21.46
N ASP A 32 -0.53 0.10 -21.14
CA ASP A 32 0.49 0.79 -20.35
C ASP A 32 0.27 0.64 -18.84
N ALA A 33 -0.77 -0.05 -18.44
CA ALA A 33 -1.07 -0.24 -17.03
C ALA A 33 -0.58 -1.59 -16.54
N VAL A 34 -0.27 -1.66 -15.25
CA VAL A 34 0.05 -2.91 -14.59
C VAL A 34 -0.94 -3.12 -13.46
N VAL A 35 -1.24 -4.40 -13.20
CA VAL A 35 -2.04 -4.81 -12.06
C VAL A 35 -1.10 -5.48 -11.08
N ARG A 36 -1.03 -4.94 -9.87
CA ARG A 36 -0.14 -5.43 -8.82
C ARG A 36 -0.94 -5.88 -7.63
N LEU A 37 -0.42 -6.91 -6.96
CA LEU A 37 -0.99 -7.38 -5.71
C LEU A 37 -0.05 -7.00 -4.59
N GLY A 38 -0.57 -6.28 -3.61
CA GLY A 38 0.20 -5.91 -2.41
C GLY A 38 -0.34 -6.64 -1.21
N VAL A 39 0.55 -7.16 -0.38
CA VAL A 39 0.23 -7.65 0.94
C VAL A 39 0.94 -6.72 1.90
N LEU A 40 0.18 -5.93 2.64
CA LEU A 40 0.70 -4.80 3.41
C LEU A 40 0.35 -4.94 4.88
N GLU A 41 1.24 -4.44 5.72
CA GLU A 41 0.99 -4.36 7.15
C GLU A 41 1.86 -3.24 7.72
N GLY A 42 1.30 -2.37 8.55
CA GLY A 42 2.01 -1.27 9.15
C GLY A 42 1.94 0.01 8.32
N GLU A 43 2.78 0.97 8.66
CA GLU A 43 2.78 2.28 8.03
C GLU A 43 3.85 2.36 6.95
N PHE A 44 3.47 2.84 5.79
CA PHE A 44 4.42 3.13 4.75
C PHE A 44 4.84 4.60 4.86
N HIS A 45 5.88 5.02 4.16
CA HIS A 45 6.33 6.41 4.23
C HIS A 45 5.48 7.32 3.35
N TRP A 46 5.48 8.61 3.67
CA TRP A 46 4.83 9.60 2.82
C TRP A 46 5.56 9.68 1.49
N HIS A 47 4.81 9.66 0.40
CA HIS A 47 5.37 9.75 -0.94
C HIS A 47 4.31 10.24 -1.92
N LYS A 48 4.74 10.49 -3.15
CA LYS A 48 3.83 10.86 -4.23
C LYS A 48 4.40 10.32 -5.54
N HIS A 49 3.53 10.28 -6.54
CA HIS A 49 3.91 9.95 -7.90
C HIS A 49 3.59 11.17 -8.75
N ASP A 50 4.61 11.80 -9.34
CA ASP A 50 4.43 13.11 -9.98
C ASP A 50 3.60 13.03 -11.27
N GLU A 51 3.68 11.93 -11.98
CA GLU A 51 3.06 11.79 -13.29
C GLU A 51 2.00 10.71 -13.39
N GLU A 52 1.74 9.96 -12.34
CA GLU A 52 0.85 8.81 -12.42
C GLU A 52 -0.23 8.83 -11.35
N ASP A 53 -1.45 8.45 -11.76
CA ASP A 53 -2.51 8.14 -10.82
C ASP A 53 -2.29 6.72 -10.30
N GLU A 54 -2.78 6.43 -9.10
CA GLU A 54 -2.64 5.11 -8.51
C GLU A 54 -3.98 4.65 -7.93
N PHE A 55 -4.49 3.51 -8.41
CA PHE A 55 -5.75 2.96 -7.93
C PHE A 55 -5.49 1.85 -6.91
N PHE A 56 -6.21 1.91 -5.80
CA PHE A 56 -6.18 0.87 -4.76
C PHE A 56 -7.54 0.23 -4.61
N LEU A 57 -7.58 -1.09 -4.56
CA LEU A 57 -8.79 -1.85 -4.24
C LEU A 57 -8.46 -2.87 -3.17
N VAL A 58 -9.11 -2.78 -2.02
CA VAL A 58 -8.86 -3.71 -0.93
C VAL A 58 -9.62 -5.00 -1.18
N LEU A 59 -8.91 -6.12 -1.10
CA LEU A 59 -9.49 -7.45 -1.23
C LEU A 59 -9.77 -8.06 0.14
N ASP A 60 -8.88 -7.82 1.10
CA ASP A 60 -9.01 -8.35 2.45
C ASP A 60 -8.31 -7.41 3.42
N GLY A 61 -8.88 -7.20 4.59
CA GLY A 61 -8.30 -6.34 5.62
C GLY A 61 -8.85 -4.93 5.58
N GLU A 62 -7.99 -3.98 5.95
CA GLU A 62 -8.36 -2.57 5.99
C GLU A 62 -7.16 -1.74 5.58
N LEU A 63 -7.35 -0.84 4.63
CA LEU A 63 -6.32 0.08 4.20
C LEU A 63 -6.72 1.49 4.59
N GLN A 64 -5.83 2.19 5.26
CA GLN A 64 -6.01 3.60 5.58
C GLN A 64 -5.02 4.39 4.72
N ILE A 65 -5.48 5.46 4.11
CA ILE A 65 -4.63 6.30 3.29
C ILE A 65 -4.69 7.71 3.85
N ASP A 66 -3.56 8.17 4.38
CA ASP A 66 -3.42 9.56 4.78
C ASP A 66 -3.11 10.38 3.54
N VAL A 67 -3.84 11.45 3.34
CA VAL A 67 -3.67 12.33 2.18
C VAL A 67 -3.41 13.72 2.71
N GLU A 68 -2.39 14.38 2.18
CA GLU A 68 -2.04 15.72 2.62
C GLU A 68 -3.22 16.68 2.47
N ASP A 69 -3.50 17.43 3.53
CA ASP A 69 -4.56 18.45 3.57
C ASP A 69 -5.97 17.88 3.36
N ARG A 70 -6.18 16.60 3.62
CA ARG A 70 -7.50 15.97 3.50
C ARG A 70 -7.73 14.97 4.62
N ASP A 71 -8.98 14.58 4.77
CA ASP A 71 -9.32 13.55 5.73
C ASP A 71 -8.75 12.21 5.29
N MET A 72 -8.40 11.38 6.27
CA MET A 72 -7.93 10.04 6.00
C MET A 72 -9.02 9.21 5.31
N ILE A 73 -8.60 8.46 4.31
CA ILE A 73 -9.47 7.53 3.60
C ILE A 73 -9.35 6.17 4.27
N VAL A 74 -10.48 5.52 4.53
CA VAL A 74 -10.50 4.17 5.10
C VAL A 74 -11.24 3.25 4.14
N LEU A 75 -10.56 2.20 3.70
CA LEU A 75 -11.12 1.23 2.76
C LEU A 75 -11.18 -0.15 3.39
N GLY A 76 -12.36 -0.76 3.35
CA GLY A 76 -12.54 -2.16 3.69
C GLY A 76 -12.61 -3.01 2.44
N PRO A 77 -12.89 -4.32 2.58
CA PRO A 77 -12.95 -5.22 1.42
C PRO A 77 -13.90 -4.74 0.34
N ASN A 78 -13.45 -4.83 -0.90
CA ASN A 78 -14.18 -4.44 -2.10
C ASN A 78 -14.40 -2.93 -2.23
N GLN A 79 -13.64 -2.14 -1.47
CA GLN A 79 -13.67 -0.69 -1.60
C GLN A 79 -12.35 -0.21 -2.22
N GLY A 80 -12.45 0.79 -3.06
CA GLY A 80 -11.29 1.30 -3.78
C GLY A 80 -11.31 2.80 -3.92
N VAL A 81 -10.13 3.35 -4.26
CA VAL A 81 -9.97 4.78 -4.48
C VAL A 81 -8.80 5.00 -5.42
N THR A 82 -8.87 6.05 -6.21
CA THR A 82 -7.74 6.51 -7.01
C THR A 82 -7.10 7.71 -6.33
N ILE A 83 -5.80 7.62 -6.10
CA ILE A 83 -5.02 8.76 -5.63
C ILE A 83 -4.44 9.43 -6.87
N PRO A 84 -4.80 10.69 -7.11
CA PRO A 84 -4.32 11.39 -8.30
C PRO A 84 -2.82 11.67 -8.25
N LYS A 85 -2.23 11.81 -9.41
CA LYS A 85 -0.82 12.19 -9.51
C LYS A 85 -0.55 13.48 -8.75
N GLY A 86 0.65 13.59 -8.21
CA GLY A 86 1.10 14.77 -7.49
C GLY A 86 0.59 14.88 -6.06
N VAL A 87 -0.26 13.97 -5.61
CA VAL A 87 -0.84 14.04 -4.27
C VAL A 87 0.03 13.30 -3.27
N LEU A 88 0.50 13.99 -2.26
CA LEU A 88 1.31 13.40 -1.20
C LEU A 88 0.43 12.55 -0.30
N HIS A 89 0.80 11.31 -0.10
CA HIS A 89 -0.01 10.36 0.66
C HIS A 89 0.86 9.27 1.28
N ARG A 90 0.27 8.53 2.20
CA ARG A 90 0.88 7.29 2.70
C ARG A 90 -0.21 6.30 3.04
N THR A 91 0.11 5.01 2.89
CA THR A 91 -0.79 3.94 3.27
C THR A 91 -0.44 3.42 4.66
N ARG A 92 -1.47 2.99 5.38
CA ARG A 92 -1.32 2.32 6.67
C ARG A 92 -2.26 1.14 6.69
N ALA A 93 -1.78 0.00 7.15
CA ALA A 93 -2.60 -1.20 7.29
C ALA A 93 -2.47 -1.67 8.73
N PRO A 94 -3.53 -1.50 9.56
CA PRO A 94 -3.44 -1.88 10.98
C PRO A 94 -3.26 -3.39 11.17
N LYS A 95 -3.59 -4.17 10.16
CA LYS A 95 -3.37 -5.61 10.14
C LYS A 95 -3.01 -6.02 8.73
N ARG A 96 -2.64 -7.28 8.55
CA ARG A 96 -2.31 -7.79 7.23
C ARG A 96 -3.46 -7.53 6.27
N THR A 97 -3.18 -6.84 5.20
CA THR A 97 -4.19 -6.37 4.25
C THR A 97 -3.75 -6.71 2.83
N VAL A 98 -4.67 -7.20 2.03
CA VAL A 98 -4.40 -7.57 0.65
C VAL A 98 -5.07 -6.54 -0.25
N VAL A 99 -4.27 -5.93 -1.11
CA VAL A 99 -4.70 -4.82 -1.95
C VAL A 99 -4.34 -5.09 -3.40
N LEU A 100 -5.26 -4.78 -4.29
CA LEU A 100 -4.99 -4.77 -5.72
C LEU A 100 -4.69 -3.33 -6.11
N MET A 101 -3.63 -3.12 -6.87
CA MET A 101 -3.27 -1.79 -7.37
C MET A 101 -3.25 -1.82 -8.89
N VAL A 102 -3.79 -0.77 -9.50
CA VAL A 102 -3.75 -0.59 -10.95
C VAL A 102 -3.12 0.77 -11.19
N GLU A 103 -2.07 0.78 -11.97
CA GLU A 103 -1.27 2.00 -12.16
C GLU A 103 -0.46 1.89 -13.46
N PRO A 104 -0.03 3.01 -14.03
CA PRO A 104 0.88 2.95 -15.18
C PRO A 104 2.15 2.21 -14.81
N ALA A 105 2.74 1.51 -15.77
CA ALA A 105 3.93 0.69 -15.53
C ALA A 105 5.14 1.51 -15.08
N THR A 106 5.11 2.81 -15.28
CA THR A 106 6.18 3.72 -14.88
C THR A 106 6.18 4.06 -13.39
N VAL A 107 5.13 3.68 -12.64
CA VAL A 107 5.07 3.97 -11.21
C VAL A 107 6.22 3.31 -10.49
N VAL A 108 6.92 4.10 -9.67
CA VAL A 108 7.93 3.60 -8.74
C VAL A 108 7.22 3.39 -7.40
N PRO A 109 7.08 2.15 -6.92
CA PRO A 109 6.23 1.87 -5.75
C PRO A 109 6.61 2.66 -4.49
N THR A 110 7.87 3.03 -4.34
CA THR A 110 8.33 3.80 -3.18
C THR A 110 8.14 5.31 -3.35
N GLY A 111 7.58 5.73 -4.48
CA GLY A 111 7.37 7.14 -4.76
C GLY A 111 8.53 7.76 -5.54
N ASP A 112 8.26 8.92 -6.11
CA ASP A 112 9.28 9.65 -6.85
C ASP A 112 10.20 10.40 -5.89
N ALA A 113 11.43 10.52 -6.30
CA ALA A 113 12.44 11.18 -5.47
C ALA A 113 12.18 12.67 -5.38
#